data_8f572f24cf59f2059b498b87421feff0
#
_entry.id   8f572f24cf59f2059b498b87421feff0
#
_cell.length_a   1.000
_cell.length_b   1.000
_cell.length_c   1.000
_cell.angle_alpha   90.00
_cell.angle_beta   90.00
_cell.angle_gamma   90.00
#
_symmetry.space_group_name_H-M   'P 1'
#
loop_
_entity.id
_entity.type
_entity.pdbx_description
1 polymer ?
#
loop_
_entity_poly.entity_id
_entity_poly.type
_entity_poly.pdbx_seq_one_letter_code
_entity_poly.pdbx_strand_id
1 'polypeptide(L)'
;MIVEAKEKDAKLIAKMAREVWDNDNLDELEKEFVQIAREKNITCFIKIIDKKVIGFSNVSLRHDYVEGTETSPVAYLEGIFVDEEYRRKGYGKELLLACENWARKMDCKEFASDSLLDNINSYNFHLASGFVEANRIICYKKDL
;
A
#
# COMPACT_ATOMS: atom_id res chain seq x y z
N MET A 1 13.45 -7.74 8.32
CA MET A 1 13.14 -6.56 9.17
C MET A 1 12.21 -5.64 8.44
N ILE A 2 11.16 -5.22 9.10
CA ILE A 2 10.23 -4.20 8.57
C ILE A 2 10.49 -2.89 9.32
N VAL A 3 10.68 -1.81 8.59
CA VAL A 3 10.86 -0.47 9.17
C VAL A 3 10.00 0.55 8.44
N GLU A 4 9.64 1.61 9.14
CA GLU A 4 8.97 2.76 8.53
C GLU A 4 9.98 3.51 7.65
N ALA A 5 9.60 3.77 6.40
CA ALA A 5 10.44 4.43 5.42
C ALA A 5 10.71 5.90 5.79
N LYS A 6 11.89 6.38 5.43
CA LYS A 6 12.31 7.78 5.59
C LYS A 6 12.54 8.41 4.21
N GLU A 7 12.73 9.72 4.18
CA GLU A 7 12.97 10.45 2.92
C GLU A 7 14.11 9.85 2.09
N LYS A 8 15.18 9.38 2.74
CA LYS A 8 16.32 8.74 2.07
C LYS A 8 15.96 7.47 1.29
N ASP A 9 14.85 6.83 1.64
CA ASP A 9 14.40 5.58 1.03
C ASP A 9 13.52 5.82 -0.20
N ALA A 10 13.06 7.07 -0.40
CA ALA A 10 12.09 7.44 -1.43
C ALA A 10 12.49 7.02 -2.85
N LYS A 11 13.77 7.15 -3.20
CA LYS A 11 14.29 6.78 -4.52
C LYS A 11 14.19 5.26 -4.77
N LEU A 12 14.47 4.45 -3.77
CA LEU A 12 14.35 2.99 -3.86
C LEU A 12 12.88 2.57 -3.96
N ILE A 13 12.03 3.19 -3.15
CA ILE A 13 10.59 2.92 -3.18
C ILE A 13 10.00 3.32 -4.52
N ALA A 14 10.38 4.47 -5.08
CA ALA A 14 9.91 4.94 -6.39
C ALA A 14 10.19 3.92 -7.51
N LYS A 15 11.35 3.27 -7.49
CA LYS A 15 11.69 2.23 -8.46
C LYS A 15 10.78 1.00 -8.37
N MET A 16 10.37 0.63 -7.17
CA MET A 16 9.43 -0.47 -6.95
C MET A 16 7.98 -0.04 -7.22
N ALA A 17 7.64 1.19 -6.87
CA ALA A 17 6.28 1.73 -6.99
C ALA A 17 5.78 1.78 -8.44
N ARG A 18 6.65 1.99 -9.42
CA ARG A 18 6.26 1.96 -10.83
C ARG A 18 5.74 0.60 -11.29
N GLU A 19 6.07 -0.46 -10.57
CA GLU A 19 5.53 -1.81 -10.83
C GLU A 19 4.12 -1.98 -10.26
N VAL A 20 3.72 -1.15 -9.29
CA VAL A 20 2.40 -1.17 -8.68
C VAL A 20 1.44 -0.23 -9.40
N TRP A 21 1.92 0.98 -9.70
CA TRP A 21 1.19 2.01 -10.41
C TRP A 21 1.81 2.18 -11.79
N ASP A 22 0.97 2.28 -12.81
CA ASP A 22 1.40 2.51 -14.19
C ASP A 22 1.88 3.96 -14.36
N ASN A 23 3.02 4.25 -13.75
CA ASN A 23 3.66 5.57 -13.76
C ASN A 23 5.18 5.40 -13.89
N ASP A 24 5.73 5.75 -15.05
CA ASP A 24 7.16 5.65 -15.35
C ASP A 24 7.96 6.90 -14.94
N ASN A 25 7.31 7.92 -14.39
CA ASN A 25 7.99 9.14 -13.96
C ASN A 25 8.63 8.95 -12.58
N LEU A 26 9.86 8.47 -12.55
CA LEU A 26 10.60 8.19 -11.31
C LEU A 26 10.81 9.43 -10.44
N ASP A 27 11.07 10.59 -11.05
CA ASP A 27 11.28 11.85 -10.30
C ASP A 27 9.99 12.28 -9.59
N GLU A 28 8.85 12.15 -10.24
CA GLU A 28 7.54 12.41 -9.63
C GLU A 28 7.25 11.46 -8.48
N LEU A 29 7.45 10.16 -8.68
CA LEU A 29 7.27 9.14 -7.64
C LEU A 29 8.20 9.37 -6.45
N GLU A 30 9.47 9.70 -6.70
CA GLU A 30 10.42 10.01 -5.62
C GLU A 30 9.97 11.21 -4.79
N LYS A 31 9.54 12.28 -5.42
CA LYS A 31 8.98 13.46 -4.73
C LYS A 31 7.75 13.11 -3.90
N GLU A 32 6.88 12.28 -4.42
CA GLU A 32 5.70 11.80 -3.72
C GLU A 32 6.08 11.02 -2.45
N PHE A 33 7.02 10.08 -2.52
CA PHE A 33 7.47 9.33 -1.35
C PHE A 33 8.29 10.16 -0.35
N VAL A 34 9.00 11.18 -0.79
CA VAL A 34 9.58 12.19 0.11
C VAL A 34 8.48 12.91 0.88
N GLN A 35 7.41 13.31 0.21
CA GLN A 35 6.28 13.98 0.85
C GLN A 35 5.56 13.05 1.82
N ILE A 36 5.31 11.79 1.44
CA ILE A 36 4.71 10.77 2.31
C ILE A 36 5.48 10.62 3.62
N ALA A 37 6.82 10.63 3.56
CA ALA A 37 7.67 10.50 4.74
C ALA A 37 7.53 11.69 5.73
N ARG A 38 6.93 12.79 5.32
CA ARG A 38 6.66 13.99 6.13
C ARG A 38 5.24 14.08 6.65
N GLU A 39 4.33 13.29 6.09
CA GLU A 39 2.91 13.32 6.43
C GLU A 39 2.59 12.47 7.67
N LYS A 40 1.46 12.79 8.33
CA LYS A 40 0.97 12.03 9.49
C LYS A 40 -0.14 11.04 9.14
N ASN A 41 -0.88 11.33 8.07
CA ASN A 41 -2.07 10.56 7.67
C ASN A 41 -1.76 9.51 6.59
N ILE A 42 -0.50 9.33 6.27
CA ILE A 42 -0.02 8.35 5.30
C ILE A 42 1.40 7.95 5.68
N THR A 43 1.73 6.70 5.51
CA THR A 43 3.09 6.20 5.75
C THR A 43 3.44 5.07 4.81
N CYS A 44 4.72 4.75 4.77
CA CYS A 44 5.24 3.67 3.96
C CYS A 44 6.15 2.78 4.83
N PHE A 45 6.04 1.48 4.67
CA PHE A 45 6.92 0.50 5.30
C PHE A 45 7.78 -0.18 4.24
N ILE A 46 9.02 -0.50 4.60
CA ILE A 46 9.94 -1.24 3.74
C ILE A 46 10.39 -2.53 4.41
N LYS A 47 10.54 -3.57 3.61
CA LYS A 47 11.12 -4.86 4.01
C LYS A 47 12.59 -4.89 3.61
N ILE A 48 13.46 -5.18 4.58
CA ILE A 48 14.91 -5.26 4.38
C ILE A 48 15.39 -6.67 4.69
N ILE A 49 16.16 -7.25 3.76
CA ILE A 49 16.87 -8.52 3.91
C ILE A 49 18.31 -8.30 3.45
N ASP A 50 19.29 -8.71 4.26
CA ASP A 50 20.72 -8.59 3.97
C ASP A 50 21.10 -7.18 3.46
N LYS A 51 20.60 -6.16 4.14
CA LYS A 51 20.79 -4.72 3.80
C LYS A 51 20.16 -4.27 2.49
N LYS A 52 19.42 -5.14 1.79
CA LYS A 52 18.68 -4.81 0.58
C LYS A 52 17.21 -4.56 0.91
N VAL A 53 16.64 -3.48 0.38
CA VAL A 53 15.19 -3.25 0.41
C VAL A 53 14.57 -4.12 -0.69
N ILE A 54 13.69 -5.03 -0.31
CA ILE A 54 13.09 -6.03 -1.22
C ILE A 54 11.59 -5.85 -1.42
N GLY A 55 10.99 -4.89 -0.77
CA GLY A 55 9.56 -4.62 -0.90
C GLY A 55 9.12 -3.44 -0.07
N PHE A 56 7.92 -2.95 -0.35
CA PHE A 56 7.30 -1.86 0.39
C PHE A 56 5.78 -2.05 0.49
N SER A 57 5.18 -1.34 1.44
CA SER A 57 3.74 -1.12 1.52
C SER A 57 3.45 0.33 1.86
N ASN A 58 2.36 0.86 1.30
CA ASN A 58 1.92 2.22 1.53
C ASN A 58 0.48 2.21 2.07
N VAL A 59 0.25 2.89 3.18
CA VAL A 59 -1.04 2.94 3.87
C VAL A 59 -1.40 4.38 4.22
N SER A 60 -2.66 4.74 4.02
CA SER A 60 -3.19 6.06 4.32
C SER A 60 -4.43 5.99 5.20
N LEU A 61 -4.79 7.12 5.80
CA LEU A 61 -6.09 7.32 6.42
C LEU A 61 -7.03 7.99 5.42
N ARG A 62 -8.22 7.44 5.27
CA ARG A 62 -9.29 8.04 4.49
C ARG A 62 -10.45 8.43 5.40
N HIS A 63 -10.88 9.68 5.31
CA HIS A 63 -11.96 10.25 6.13
C HIS A 63 -13.27 10.32 5.35
N ASP A 64 -13.21 10.35 4.01
CA ASP A 64 -14.37 10.25 3.14
C ASP A 64 -14.85 8.80 3.05
N TYR A 65 -16.05 8.61 2.51
CA TYR A 65 -16.63 7.28 2.36
C TYR A 65 -15.71 6.33 1.59
N VAL A 66 -15.53 5.15 2.14
CA VAL A 66 -14.82 4.02 1.53
C VAL A 66 -15.80 2.88 1.33
N GLU A 67 -15.84 2.34 0.12
CA GLU A 67 -16.74 1.25 -0.27
C GLU A 67 -16.63 0.05 0.68
N GLY A 68 -17.79 -0.38 1.20
CA GLY A 68 -17.89 -1.54 2.09
C GLY A 68 -17.53 -1.25 3.55
N THR A 69 -17.29 0.01 3.93
CA THR A 69 -16.96 0.40 5.31
C THR A 69 -18.05 1.24 5.96
N GLU A 70 -18.06 1.27 7.29
CA GLU A 70 -19.07 1.97 8.11
C GLU A 70 -18.46 2.99 9.05
N THR A 71 -17.13 3.02 9.19
CA THR A 71 -16.42 3.87 10.14
C THR A 71 -15.54 4.91 9.46
N SER A 72 -15.04 5.88 10.23
CA SER A 72 -14.06 6.87 9.77
C SER A 72 -13.15 7.26 10.96
N PRO A 73 -11.85 7.42 10.76
CA PRO A 73 -11.13 7.15 9.51
C PRO A 73 -11.04 5.66 9.20
N VAL A 74 -10.86 5.33 7.93
CA VAL A 74 -10.55 3.98 7.45
C VAL A 74 -9.10 3.96 6.98
N ALA A 75 -8.33 2.96 7.41
CA ALA A 75 -7.00 2.75 6.85
C ALA A 75 -7.13 2.12 5.46
N TYR A 76 -6.33 2.58 4.53
CA TYR A 76 -6.38 2.15 3.14
C TYR A 76 -5.00 1.70 2.64
N LEU A 77 -4.91 0.47 2.19
CA LEU A 77 -3.71 -0.05 1.54
C LEU A 77 -3.63 0.53 0.13
N GLU A 78 -2.77 1.53 -0.05
CA GLU A 78 -2.60 2.22 -1.33
C GLU A 78 -1.74 1.41 -2.31
N GLY A 79 -0.79 0.66 -1.80
CA GLY A 79 0.06 -0.20 -2.61
C GLY A 79 0.89 -1.15 -1.78
N ILE A 80 1.24 -2.27 -2.37
CA ILE A 80 2.14 -3.25 -1.78
C ILE A 80 2.92 -3.95 -2.89
N PHE A 81 4.21 -4.14 -2.67
CA PHE A 81 5.10 -4.78 -3.62
C PHE A 81 6.19 -5.58 -2.90
N VAL A 82 6.52 -6.71 -3.46
CA VAL A 82 7.69 -7.52 -3.09
C VAL A 82 8.40 -7.93 -4.37
N ASP A 83 9.71 -7.75 -4.42
CA ASP A 83 10.55 -8.21 -5.53
C ASP A 83 10.25 -9.66 -5.86
N GLU A 84 10.17 -10.00 -7.15
CA GLU A 84 9.71 -11.29 -7.64
C GLU A 84 10.48 -12.48 -7.01
N GLU A 85 11.80 -12.37 -6.91
CA GLU A 85 12.67 -13.42 -6.34
C GLU A 85 12.44 -13.66 -4.84
N TYR A 86 11.75 -12.73 -4.15
CA TYR A 86 11.42 -12.80 -2.73
C TYR A 86 9.95 -13.14 -2.45
N ARG A 87 9.14 -13.32 -3.49
CA ARG A 87 7.72 -13.65 -3.33
C ARG A 87 7.51 -15.06 -2.79
N ARG A 88 6.28 -15.33 -2.31
CA ARG A 88 5.84 -16.61 -1.72
C ARG A 88 6.60 -17.04 -0.47
N LYS A 89 7.18 -16.07 0.24
CA LYS A 89 7.90 -16.28 1.51
C LYS A 89 7.21 -15.59 2.70
N GLY A 90 6.02 -15.04 2.48
CA GLY A 90 5.24 -14.37 3.52
C GLY A 90 5.57 -12.89 3.74
N TYR A 91 6.50 -12.31 2.97
CA TYR A 91 6.95 -10.93 3.19
C TYR A 91 5.86 -9.87 2.89
N GLY A 92 4.97 -10.15 1.94
CA GLY A 92 3.80 -9.30 1.70
C GLY A 92 2.87 -9.24 2.91
N LYS A 93 2.64 -10.38 3.58
CA LYS A 93 1.85 -10.41 4.82
C LYS A 93 2.53 -9.69 5.98
N GLU A 94 3.86 -9.75 6.08
CA GLU A 94 4.60 -8.99 7.09
C GLU A 94 4.47 -7.48 6.86
N LEU A 95 4.57 -7.03 5.61
CA LEU A 95 4.38 -5.63 5.22
C LEU A 95 2.94 -5.18 5.51
N LEU A 96 1.94 -6.01 5.18
CA LEU A 96 0.55 -5.72 5.48
C LEU A 96 0.31 -5.63 6.99
N LEU A 97 0.88 -6.53 7.78
CA LEU A 97 0.76 -6.50 9.25
C LEU A 97 1.31 -5.20 9.84
N ALA A 98 2.41 -4.68 9.29
CA ALA A 98 2.94 -3.37 9.72
C ALA A 98 1.92 -2.26 9.45
N CYS A 99 1.26 -2.28 8.30
CA CYS A 99 0.19 -1.34 7.97
C CYS A 99 -1.02 -1.47 8.92
N GLU A 100 -1.44 -2.71 9.20
CA GLU A 100 -2.55 -2.97 10.14
C GLU A 100 -2.23 -2.47 11.55
N ASN A 101 -1.01 -2.68 12.03
CA ASN A 101 -0.58 -2.21 13.35
C ASN A 101 -0.55 -0.68 13.40
N TRP A 102 -0.09 -0.03 12.33
CA TRP A 102 -0.15 1.42 12.22
C TRP A 102 -1.62 1.91 12.22
N ALA A 103 -2.49 1.26 11.46
CA ALA A 103 -3.92 1.58 11.42
C ALA A 103 -4.57 1.50 12.81
N ARG A 104 -4.26 0.48 13.59
CA ARG A 104 -4.76 0.33 14.97
C ARG A 104 -4.26 1.46 15.88
N LYS A 105 -3.00 1.87 15.74
CA LYS A 105 -2.46 3.03 16.49
C LYS A 105 -3.13 4.35 16.10
N MET A 106 -3.64 4.44 14.88
CA MET A 106 -4.40 5.60 14.39
C MET A 106 -5.91 5.50 14.67
N ASP A 107 -6.31 4.58 15.55
CA ASP A 107 -7.71 4.34 15.98
C ASP A 107 -8.65 3.91 14.83
N CYS A 108 -8.11 3.34 13.75
CA CYS A 108 -8.94 2.75 12.71
C CYS A 108 -9.57 1.44 13.18
N LYS A 109 -10.84 1.23 12.82
CA LYS A 109 -11.61 -0.01 13.08
C LYS A 109 -11.70 -0.89 11.83
N GLU A 110 -11.47 -0.31 10.66
CA GLU A 110 -11.57 -0.98 9.38
C GLU A 110 -10.33 -0.69 8.53
N PHE A 111 -9.98 -1.65 7.71
CA PHE A 111 -8.86 -1.59 6.78
C PHE A 111 -9.38 -1.97 5.40
N ALA A 112 -9.23 -1.12 4.43
CA ALA A 112 -9.72 -1.31 3.07
C ALA A 112 -8.59 -1.32 2.04
N SER A 113 -8.89 -1.78 0.85
CA SER A 113 -7.99 -1.81 -0.28
C SER A 113 -8.79 -1.97 -1.57
N ASP A 114 -8.12 -1.88 -2.69
CA ASP A 114 -8.68 -2.21 -4.00
C ASP A 114 -7.64 -2.91 -4.87
N SER A 115 -8.11 -3.47 -5.96
CA SER A 115 -7.26 -4.00 -7.03
C SER A 115 -7.99 -3.92 -8.36
N LEU A 116 -7.23 -3.93 -9.45
CA LEU A 116 -7.84 -4.06 -10.77
C LEU A 116 -8.55 -5.41 -10.88
N LEU A 117 -9.68 -5.42 -11.57
CA LEU A 117 -10.57 -6.58 -11.69
C LEU A 117 -9.85 -7.83 -12.24
N ASP A 118 -8.90 -7.65 -13.13
CA ASP A 118 -8.13 -8.72 -13.78
C ASP A 118 -6.81 -9.07 -13.07
N ASN A 119 -6.48 -8.39 -11.97
CA ASN A 119 -5.29 -8.69 -11.19
C ASN A 119 -5.54 -9.86 -10.22
N ILE A 120 -5.46 -11.08 -10.75
CA ILE A 120 -5.74 -12.30 -10.00
C ILE A 120 -4.76 -12.49 -8.83
N ASN A 121 -3.49 -12.15 -9.00
CA ASN A 121 -2.49 -12.28 -7.94
C ASN A 121 -2.82 -11.39 -6.75
N SER A 122 -3.22 -10.15 -7.00
CA SER A 122 -3.66 -9.22 -5.97
C SER A 122 -4.94 -9.69 -5.27
N TYR A 123 -5.92 -10.16 -6.05
CA TYR A 123 -7.15 -10.73 -5.52
C TYR A 123 -6.87 -11.88 -4.55
N ASN A 124 -6.07 -12.85 -4.96
CA ASN A 124 -5.72 -14.00 -4.12
C ASN A 124 -4.93 -13.58 -2.87
N PHE A 125 -4.01 -12.61 -2.99
CA PHE A 125 -3.28 -12.06 -1.86
C PHE A 125 -4.22 -11.44 -0.83
N HIS A 126 -5.19 -10.63 -1.26
CA HIS A 126 -6.17 -10.01 -0.37
C HIS A 126 -7.00 -11.05 0.39
N LEU A 127 -7.55 -12.03 -0.31
CA LEU A 127 -8.33 -13.09 0.34
C LEU A 127 -7.48 -13.91 1.33
N ALA A 128 -6.26 -14.28 0.93
CA ALA A 128 -5.33 -15.01 1.80
C ALA A 128 -4.86 -14.21 3.02
N SER A 129 -5.01 -12.90 2.98
CA SER A 129 -4.61 -11.97 4.04
C SER A 129 -5.77 -11.54 4.94
N GLY A 130 -6.95 -12.12 4.76
CA GLY A 130 -8.11 -11.89 5.61
C GLY A 130 -9.06 -10.79 5.13
N PHE A 131 -8.79 -10.16 3.98
CA PHE A 131 -9.78 -9.27 3.36
C PHE A 131 -10.96 -10.09 2.82
N VAL A 132 -12.13 -9.47 2.83
CA VAL A 132 -13.32 -9.98 2.15
C VAL A 132 -13.65 -9.06 0.98
N GLU A 133 -14.13 -9.61 -0.12
CA GLU A 133 -14.60 -8.80 -1.24
C GLU A 133 -15.84 -8.03 -0.82
N ALA A 134 -15.74 -6.70 -0.81
CA ALA A 134 -16.84 -5.83 -0.41
C ALA A 134 -17.77 -5.51 -1.58
N ASN A 135 -17.21 -5.14 -2.74
CA ASN A 135 -17.99 -4.79 -3.92
C ASN A 135 -17.11 -4.77 -5.17
N ARG A 136 -17.76 -4.74 -6.33
CA ARG A 136 -17.15 -4.48 -7.65
C ARG A 136 -17.87 -3.32 -8.28
N ILE A 137 -17.13 -2.28 -8.66
CA ILE A 137 -17.68 -1.06 -9.21
C ILE A 137 -17.04 -0.73 -10.55
N ILE A 138 -17.76 0.05 -11.37
CA ILE A 138 -17.26 0.63 -12.60
C ILE A 138 -17.09 2.13 -12.34
N CYS A 139 -15.88 2.64 -12.58
CA CYS A 139 -15.59 4.06 -12.44
C CYS A 139 -15.80 4.78 -13.76
N TYR A 140 -16.45 5.94 -13.73
CA TYR A 140 -16.70 6.78 -14.90
C TYR A 140 -16.07 8.14 -14.71
N LYS A 141 -15.59 8.73 -15.80
CA LYS A 141 -15.17 10.14 -15.84
C LYS A 141 -15.68 10.82 -17.11
N LYS A 142 -15.75 12.13 -17.08
CA LYS A 142 -16.08 12.97 -18.24
C LYS A 142 -15.25 14.25 -18.13
N ASP A 143 -14.49 14.56 -19.15
CA ASP A 143 -13.79 15.84 -19.26
C ASP A 143 -14.80 16.95 -19.62
N LEU A 144 -14.66 18.12 -19.00
CA LEU A 144 -15.56 19.26 -19.22
C LEU A 144 -14.87 20.40 -19.98
#